data_34e35ba89337965f83020674f8f53c6a
#
_entry.id   34e35ba89337965f83020674f8f53c6a
#
_cell.length_a   1.000
_cell.length_b   1.000
_cell.length_c   1.000
_cell.angle_alpha   90.00
_cell.angle_beta   90.00
_cell.angle_gamma   90.00
#
_symmetry.space_group_name_H-M   'P 1'
#
loop_
_entity.id
_entity.type
_entity.pdbx_description
1 polymer ?
#
loop_
_entity_poly.entity_id
_entity_poly.type
_entity_poly.pdbx_seq_one_letter_code
_entity_poly.pdbx_strand_id
1 'polypeptide(L)'
;MKQNKSLIDLIPNKIQVGGQDIDVSIVDSIEDGYCGISQLCGGYIKIADKANGYIQSDSSKLNTFIHECVHLIFRNIGRSDLSDDEALVVAFTGSATEIIRSILNQK
;
A
#
# COMPACT_ATOMS: atom_id res chain seq x y z
N MET A 1 -14.45 -15.86 -21.30
CA MET A 1 -15.16 -14.99 -20.35
C MET A 1 -14.17 -14.23 -19.49
N LYS A 2 -14.38 -12.95 -19.38
CA LYS A 2 -13.51 -12.11 -18.61
C LYS A 2 -13.83 -12.22 -17.12
N GLN A 3 -12.83 -12.48 -16.31
CA GLN A 3 -12.99 -12.57 -14.86
C GLN A 3 -12.60 -11.23 -14.23
N ASN A 4 -13.50 -10.65 -13.45
CA ASN A 4 -13.23 -9.43 -12.73
C ASN A 4 -12.74 -9.75 -11.33
N LYS A 5 -11.56 -9.26 -10.98
CA LYS A 5 -11.05 -9.37 -9.63
C LYS A 5 -11.52 -8.20 -8.80
N SER A 6 -11.86 -8.45 -7.56
CA SER A 6 -12.07 -7.38 -6.58
C SER A 6 -10.74 -6.66 -6.36
N LEU A 7 -10.78 -5.36 -6.10
CA LEU A 7 -9.57 -4.58 -5.80
C LEU A 7 -8.82 -5.14 -4.59
N ILE A 8 -9.56 -5.67 -3.61
CA ILE A 8 -8.94 -6.25 -2.41
C ILE A 8 -8.10 -7.48 -2.76
N ASP A 9 -8.47 -8.23 -3.80
CA ASP A 9 -7.75 -9.43 -4.22
C ASP A 9 -6.41 -9.11 -4.88
N LEU A 10 -6.19 -7.84 -5.23
CA LEU A 10 -4.91 -7.40 -5.81
C LEU A 10 -3.84 -7.17 -4.75
N ILE A 11 -4.23 -7.14 -3.48
CA ILE A 11 -3.29 -6.95 -2.37
C ILE A 11 -2.72 -8.32 -2.01
N PRO A 12 -1.42 -8.56 -2.26
CA PRO A 12 -0.82 -9.85 -1.97
C PRO A 12 -0.57 -10.02 -0.48
N ASN A 13 -0.31 -11.25 -0.05
CA ASN A 13 0.06 -11.54 1.34
C ASN A 13 1.54 -11.32 1.60
N LYS A 14 2.34 -11.24 0.55
CA LYS A 14 3.79 -11.07 0.65
C LYS A 14 4.31 -10.41 -0.60
N ILE A 15 5.26 -9.49 -0.42
CA ILE A 15 6.01 -8.88 -1.53
C ILE A 15 7.48 -8.95 -1.19
N GLN A 16 8.32 -8.59 -2.15
CA GLN A 16 9.75 -8.42 -1.91
C GLN A 16 10.17 -7.00 -2.27
N VAL A 17 10.97 -6.40 -1.42
CA VAL A 17 11.56 -5.08 -1.65
C VAL A 17 13.05 -5.18 -1.34
N GLY A 18 13.87 -4.94 -2.34
CA GLY A 18 15.32 -5.03 -2.18
C GLY A 18 15.80 -6.40 -1.73
N GLY A 19 15.12 -7.46 -2.16
CA GLY A 19 15.46 -8.83 -1.76
C GLY A 19 14.92 -9.24 -0.40
N GLN A 20 14.27 -8.34 0.32
CA GLN A 20 13.71 -8.64 1.63
C GLN A 20 12.23 -9.00 1.50
N ASP A 21 11.81 -10.05 2.20
CA ASP A 21 10.41 -10.44 2.26
C ASP A 21 9.63 -9.48 3.17
N ILE A 22 8.50 -9.02 2.67
CA ILE A 22 7.60 -8.11 3.40
C ILE A 22 6.24 -8.79 3.51
N ASP A 23 5.81 -9.05 4.73
CA ASP A 23 4.48 -9.62 4.98
C ASP A 23 3.43 -8.53 4.92
N VAL A 24 2.33 -8.80 4.21
CA VAL A 24 1.23 -7.84 4.04
C VAL A 24 0.00 -8.41 4.72
N SER A 25 -0.61 -7.64 5.60
CA SER A 25 -1.82 -8.07 6.29
C SER A 25 -2.82 -6.94 6.41
N ILE A 26 -4.10 -7.31 6.46
CA ILE A 26 -5.19 -6.38 6.76
C ILE A 26 -5.58 -6.65 8.21
N VAL A 27 -5.49 -5.62 9.04
CA VAL A 27 -5.80 -5.69 10.47
C VAL A 27 -7.04 -4.86 10.77
N ASP A 28 -7.68 -5.10 11.90
CA ASP A 28 -8.91 -4.41 12.29
C ASP A 28 -8.72 -2.90 12.31
N SER A 29 -7.71 -2.45 13.03
CA SER A 29 -7.38 -1.03 13.15
C SER A 29 -5.91 -0.89 13.54
N ILE A 30 -5.40 0.33 13.39
CA ILE A 30 -4.02 0.67 13.75
C ILE A 30 -4.09 1.83 14.74
N GLU A 31 -3.20 1.85 15.72
CA GLU A 31 -3.11 2.93 16.69
C GLU A 31 -3.06 4.28 15.98
N ASP A 32 -3.62 5.30 16.64
CA ASP A 32 -3.67 6.68 16.14
C ASP A 32 -4.48 6.86 14.86
N GLY A 33 -5.28 5.85 14.47
CA GLY A 33 -6.19 5.96 13.33
C GLY A 33 -5.52 5.92 11.97
N TYR A 34 -4.30 5.42 11.90
CA TYR A 34 -3.61 5.30 10.61
C TYR A 34 -4.32 4.34 9.67
N CYS A 35 -4.32 4.68 8.38
CA CYS A 35 -4.83 3.80 7.34
C CYS A 35 -3.90 2.61 7.09
N GLY A 36 -2.59 2.82 7.22
CA GLY A 36 -1.59 1.79 7.03
C GLY A 36 -0.28 2.17 7.69
N ILE A 37 0.56 1.19 7.94
CA ILE A 37 1.93 1.37 8.41
C ILE A 37 2.84 0.36 7.74
N SER A 38 4.12 0.68 7.66
CA SER A 38 5.12 -0.20 7.07
C SER A 38 6.46 -0.05 7.76
N GLN A 39 7.23 -1.14 7.76
CA GLN A 39 8.59 -1.17 8.28
C GLN A 39 9.44 -2.04 7.38
N LEU A 40 10.49 -1.46 6.82
CA LEU A 40 11.39 -2.22 5.95
C LEU A 40 12.16 -3.26 6.75
N CYS A 41 12.81 -2.85 7.84
CA CYS A 41 13.57 -3.77 8.68
C CYS A 41 12.69 -4.79 9.39
N GLY A 42 11.48 -4.39 9.79
CA GLY A 42 10.52 -5.29 10.40
C GLY A 42 9.86 -6.23 9.41
N GLY A 43 9.94 -5.91 8.13
CA GLY A 43 9.42 -6.76 7.06
C GLY A 43 7.91 -6.84 7.02
N TYR A 44 7.20 -5.73 7.21
CA TYR A 44 5.74 -5.78 7.18
C TYR A 44 5.09 -4.52 6.62
N ILE A 45 3.90 -4.73 6.05
CA ILE A 45 2.91 -3.69 5.76
C ILE A 45 1.62 -4.13 6.44
N LYS A 46 1.02 -3.24 7.22
CA LYS A 46 -0.31 -3.47 7.81
C LYS A 46 -1.27 -2.43 7.26
N ILE A 47 -2.45 -2.89 6.84
CA ILE A 47 -3.51 -2.05 6.28
C ILE A 47 -4.68 -2.15 7.23
N ALA A 48 -5.22 -1.02 7.68
CA ALA A 48 -6.35 -1.02 8.60
C ALA A 48 -7.66 -1.24 7.85
N ASP A 49 -8.50 -2.14 8.34
CA ASP A 49 -9.88 -2.24 7.85
C ASP A 49 -10.66 -0.97 8.21
N LYS A 50 -10.44 -0.47 9.43
CA LYS A 50 -11.09 0.74 9.94
C LYS A 50 -10.05 1.79 10.28
N ALA A 51 -10.30 3.01 9.84
CA ALA A 51 -9.45 4.16 10.16
C ALA A 51 -10.35 5.34 10.50
N ASN A 52 -10.08 5.99 11.64
CA ASN A 52 -10.83 7.15 12.10
C ASN A 52 -12.35 6.92 12.17
N GLY A 53 -12.76 5.70 12.56
CA GLY A 53 -14.17 5.35 12.71
C GLY A 53 -14.88 4.94 11.43
N TYR A 54 -14.17 4.90 10.31
CA TYR A 54 -14.74 4.51 9.00
C TYR A 54 -14.10 3.23 8.50
N ILE A 55 -14.90 2.38 7.86
CA ILE A 55 -14.38 1.20 7.17
C ILE A 55 -13.77 1.68 5.85
N GLN A 56 -12.52 1.33 5.61
CA GLN A 56 -11.87 1.64 4.34
C GLN A 56 -12.48 0.80 3.22
N SER A 57 -12.83 1.46 2.11
CA SER A 57 -13.28 0.76 0.91
C SER A 57 -12.14 -0.06 0.32
N ASP A 58 -12.48 -0.98 -0.60
CA ASP A 58 -11.46 -1.77 -1.29
C ASP A 58 -10.48 -0.88 -2.06
N SER A 59 -10.96 0.16 -2.71
CA SER A 59 -10.08 1.09 -3.43
C SER A 59 -9.19 1.88 -2.46
N SER A 60 -9.69 2.25 -1.30
CA SER A 60 -8.90 2.92 -0.27
C SER A 60 -7.81 1.99 0.26
N LYS A 61 -8.14 0.72 0.52
CA LYS A 61 -7.16 -0.27 0.99
C LYS A 61 -6.06 -0.50 -0.05
N LEU A 62 -6.42 -0.60 -1.32
CA LEU A 62 -5.43 -0.74 -2.40
C LEU A 62 -4.51 0.47 -2.45
N ASN A 63 -5.08 1.67 -2.39
CA ASN A 63 -4.30 2.90 -2.38
C ASN A 63 -3.35 2.94 -1.17
N THR A 64 -3.83 2.54 0.01
CA THR A 64 -3.02 2.46 1.22
C THR A 64 -1.86 1.48 1.05
N PHE A 65 -2.13 0.30 0.47
CA PHE A 65 -1.09 -0.68 0.20
C PHE A 65 0.01 -0.08 -0.68
N ILE A 66 -0.36 0.56 -1.78
CA ILE A 66 0.60 1.16 -2.70
C ILE A 66 1.36 2.30 -2.02
N HIS A 67 0.68 3.10 -1.21
CA HIS A 67 1.29 4.17 -0.42
C HIS A 67 2.41 3.62 0.49
N GLU A 68 2.15 2.53 1.18
CA GLU A 68 3.16 1.90 2.03
C GLU A 68 4.29 1.29 1.21
N CYS A 69 3.99 0.74 0.03
CA CYS A 69 5.02 0.26 -0.88
C CYS A 69 5.98 1.40 -1.30
N VAL A 70 5.44 2.58 -1.58
CA VAL A 70 6.26 3.75 -1.96
C VAL A 70 7.20 4.14 -0.82
N HIS A 71 6.71 4.15 0.42
CA HIS A 71 7.57 4.39 1.58
C HIS A 71 8.73 3.39 1.64
N LEU A 72 8.43 2.10 1.46
CA LEU A 72 9.45 1.06 1.52
C LEU A 72 10.47 1.19 0.39
N ILE A 73 10.00 1.51 -0.82
CA ILE A 73 10.90 1.70 -1.98
C ILE A 73 11.89 2.83 -1.69
N PHE A 74 11.42 3.98 -1.22
CA PHE A 74 12.30 5.10 -0.92
C PHE A 74 13.31 4.76 0.18
N ARG A 75 12.87 4.06 1.22
CA ARG A 75 13.78 3.62 2.29
C ARG A 75 14.81 2.62 1.77
N ASN A 76 14.38 1.70 0.91
CA ASN A 76 15.26 0.68 0.37
C ASN A 76 16.37 1.27 -0.49
N ILE A 77 16.11 2.34 -1.23
CA ILE A 77 17.14 3.00 -2.05
C ILE A 77 17.97 4.00 -1.24
N GLY A 78 17.79 4.05 0.08
CA GLY A 78 18.55 4.94 0.94
C GLY A 78 18.08 6.38 0.94
N ARG A 79 16.85 6.64 0.51
CA ARG A 79 16.28 7.98 0.44
C ARG A 79 15.15 8.15 1.45
N SER A 80 15.51 8.06 2.74
CA SER A 80 14.54 8.29 3.82
C SER A 80 13.94 9.69 3.77
N ASP A 81 14.70 10.66 3.25
CA ASP A 81 14.21 12.01 3.03
C ASP A 81 12.96 12.04 2.13
N LEU A 82 12.95 11.22 1.08
CA LEU A 82 11.79 11.11 0.19
C LEU A 82 10.64 10.37 0.86
N SER A 83 10.95 9.33 1.63
CA SER A 83 9.93 8.60 2.39
C SER A 83 9.24 9.49 3.43
N ASP A 84 9.98 10.44 4.01
CA ASP A 84 9.44 11.36 5.01
C ASP A 84 8.67 12.52 4.39
N ASP A 85 8.77 12.72 3.08
CA ASP A 85 8.02 13.75 2.37
C ASP A 85 6.63 13.22 1.99
N GLU A 86 5.67 13.38 2.88
CA GLU A 86 4.34 12.81 2.73
C GLU A 86 3.61 13.36 1.51
N ALA A 87 3.80 14.62 1.16
CA ALA A 87 3.18 15.19 -0.02
C ALA A 87 3.70 14.51 -1.30
N LEU A 88 5.00 14.22 -1.36
CA LEU A 88 5.58 13.50 -2.48
C LEU A 88 5.06 12.07 -2.54
N VAL A 89 5.01 11.39 -1.40
CA VAL A 89 4.52 10.01 -1.31
C VAL A 89 3.08 9.93 -1.79
N VAL A 90 2.23 10.84 -1.35
CA VAL A 90 0.82 10.89 -1.75
C VAL A 90 0.68 11.10 -3.26
N ALA A 91 1.43 12.05 -3.82
CA ALA A 91 1.38 12.34 -5.25
C ALA A 91 1.86 11.14 -6.07
N PHE A 92 2.96 10.54 -5.66
CA PHE A 92 3.52 9.37 -6.35
C PHE A 92 2.55 8.19 -6.29
N THR A 93 1.97 7.95 -5.12
CA THR A 93 1.00 6.88 -4.90
C THR A 93 -0.21 7.02 -5.82
N GLY A 94 -0.76 8.23 -5.92
CA GLY A 94 -1.92 8.49 -6.77
C GLY A 94 -1.66 8.12 -8.22
N SER A 95 -0.53 8.57 -8.75
CA SER A 95 -0.14 8.27 -10.14
C SER A 95 0.10 6.78 -10.34
N ALA A 96 0.81 6.13 -9.43
CA ALA A 96 1.09 4.70 -9.51
C ALA A 96 -0.20 3.88 -9.47
N THR A 97 -1.12 4.24 -8.59
CA THR A 97 -2.40 3.55 -8.45
C THR A 97 -3.22 3.68 -9.73
N GLU A 98 -3.27 4.86 -10.33
CA GLU A 98 -3.98 5.07 -11.58
C GLU A 98 -3.41 4.23 -12.72
N ILE A 99 -2.10 4.15 -12.83
CA ILE A 99 -1.44 3.34 -13.86
C ILE A 99 -1.80 1.85 -13.66
N ILE A 100 -1.69 1.36 -12.44
CA ILE A 100 -1.98 -0.04 -12.13
C ILE A 100 -3.43 -0.36 -12.47
N ARG A 101 -4.38 0.50 -12.06
CA ARG A 101 -5.79 0.28 -12.35
C ARG A 101 -6.09 0.35 -13.84
N SER A 102 -5.38 1.20 -14.57
CA SER A 102 -5.52 1.28 -16.03
C SER A 102 -5.09 -0.01 -16.70
N ILE A 103 -3.99 -0.60 -16.24
CA ILE A 103 -3.50 -1.88 -16.76
C ILE A 103 -4.53 -2.98 -16.50
N LEU A 104 -5.09 -3.01 -15.30
CA LEU A 104 -6.05 -4.04 -14.89
C LEU A 104 -7.38 -3.92 -15.62
N ASN A 105 -7.73 -2.73 -16.09
CA ASN A 105 -8.98 -2.48 -16.80
C ASN A 105 -8.86 -2.69 -18.31
N GLN A 106 -7.71 -3.08 -18.81
CA GLN A 106 -7.54 -3.39 -20.22
C GLN A 106 -8.30 -4.65 -20.60
N LYS A 107 -8.75 -4.67 -21.82
CA LYS A 107 -9.51 -5.80 -22.38
C LYS A 107 -8.64 -6.67 -23.26
#